data_1445f0d2ba9d2ad798a4e3f6d9f2388a
#
_entry.id   1445f0d2ba9d2ad798a4e3f6d9f2388a
#
_cell.length_a   1.000
_cell.length_b   1.000
_cell.length_c   1.000
_cell.angle_alpha   90.00
_cell.angle_beta   90.00
_cell.angle_gamma   90.00
#
_symmetry.space_group_name_H-M   'P 1'
#
loop_
_entity.id
_entity.type
_entity.pdbx_description
1 polymer ?
#
loop_
_entity_poly.entity_id
_entity_poly.type
_entity_poly.pdbx_seq_one_letter_code
_entity_poly.pdbx_strand_id
1 'polypeptide(L)'
;MSENGTGLELLGFLGGTAKSKEAEAQKKLDQYEYLMEKGELLTDIRFTQEIKEKGLQAYDGDVQLIMPTEESTLYKGIFGATYLLERCYNVKITRVDREERTVYLSYRAAQAEYRPAALEKIKKSIEAGEELEVKAIVVLCRDLQNYIVVDILGLSIPGVLPYSEWIHGYAANIKEQAVSGKIIDVKIKGYTTKSTEEEPRFLVSRRDCVKSEWIGIEERFPLHSNIIIECVEMQGKNWIGKIPGVPNISVYCFYPNRLSPTTGGPIIIKXXXXXXX
;
A
#
# COMPACT_ATOMS: atom_id res chain seq x y z
N MET A 1 17.49 -64.53 -3.44
CA MET A 1 18.81 -63.88 -3.29
C MET A 1 18.63 -62.38 -3.44
N SER A 2 18.98 -61.70 -2.36
CA SER A 2 19.25 -60.28 -2.20
C SER A 2 18.18 -59.25 -2.66
N GLU A 3 17.25 -58.96 -1.80
CA GLU A 3 16.55 -57.68 -1.75
C GLU A 3 16.83 -57.07 -0.40
N ASN A 4 17.92 -56.29 -0.29
CA ASN A 4 18.17 -55.47 0.89
C ASN A 4 19.19 -54.36 0.54
N GLY A 5 18.75 -53.39 -0.26
CA GLY A 5 19.64 -52.27 -0.60
C GLY A 5 18.98 -50.90 -0.67
N THR A 6 17.65 -50.83 -0.60
CA THR A 6 16.94 -49.56 -0.90
C THR A 6 16.53 -48.74 0.30
N GLY A 7 16.47 -49.33 1.49
CA GLY A 7 15.97 -48.64 2.69
C GLY A 7 17.01 -47.66 3.33
N LEU A 8 18.26 -48.05 3.30
CA LEU A 8 19.35 -47.26 3.94
C LEU A 8 19.74 -46.01 3.16
N GLU A 9 19.66 -46.06 1.83
CA GLU A 9 19.94 -44.90 0.98
C GLU A 9 18.86 -43.82 1.09
N LEU A 10 17.62 -44.24 1.21
CA LEU A 10 16.50 -43.32 1.39
C LEU A 10 16.55 -42.60 2.72
N LEU A 11 16.92 -43.32 3.81
CA LEU A 11 17.10 -42.73 5.14
C LEU A 11 18.27 -41.74 5.19
N GLY A 12 19.35 -42.03 4.47
CA GLY A 12 20.49 -41.13 4.35
C GLY A 12 20.14 -39.84 3.62
N PHE A 13 19.34 -39.94 2.56
CA PHE A 13 18.90 -38.79 1.76
C PHE A 13 17.94 -37.92 2.60
N LEU A 14 16.99 -38.50 3.29
CA LEU A 14 16.05 -37.76 4.16
C LEU A 14 16.78 -37.11 5.34
N GLY A 15 17.75 -37.78 5.94
CA GLY A 15 18.59 -37.23 7.00
C GLY A 15 19.48 -36.09 6.55
N GLY A 16 20.00 -36.15 5.33
CA GLY A 16 20.78 -35.09 4.70
C GLY A 16 19.99 -33.83 4.45
N THR A 17 18.79 -33.96 3.92
CA THR A 17 17.90 -32.82 3.67
C THR A 17 17.40 -32.17 4.97
N ALA A 18 17.11 -32.95 6.02
CA ALA A 18 16.69 -32.46 7.32
C ALA A 18 17.82 -31.65 8.00
N LYS A 19 19.04 -32.17 8.00
CA LYS A 19 20.22 -31.50 8.55
C LYS A 19 20.53 -30.19 7.80
N SER A 20 20.35 -30.17 6.48
CA SER A 20 20.54 -28.97 5.66
C SER A 20 19.51 -27.89 6.00
N LYS A 21 18.24 -28.25 6.18
CA LYS A 21 17.17 -27.31 6.57
C LYS A 21 17.40 -26.76 7.98
N GLU A 22 17.83 -27.60 8.91
CA GLU A 22 18.15 -27.18 10.28
C GLU A 22 19.29 -26.16 10.26
N ALA A 23 20.36 -26.42 9.55
CA ALA A 23 21.49 -25.49 9.43
C ALA A 23 21.07 -24.16 8.78
N GLU A 24 20.18 -24.20 7.79
CA GLU A 24 19.63 -23.00 7.17
C GLU A 24 18.78 -22.19 8.12
N ALA A 25 17.92 -22.84 8.90
CA ALA A 25 17.10 -22.18 9.91
C ALA A 25 17.96 -21.51 10.99
N GLN A 26 19.00 -22.20 11.47
CA GLN A 26 19.93 -21.63 12.47
C GLN A 26 20.65 -20.40 11.91
N LYS A 27 21.12 -20.45 10.66
CA LYS A 27 21.75 -19.31 10.00
C LYS A 27 20.82 -18.10 9.92
N LYS A 28 19.54 -18.32 9.62
CA LYS A 28 18.52 -17.23 9.60
C LYS A 28 18.30 -16.67 11.00
N LEU A 29 18.22 -17.52 12.02
CA LEU A 29 18.07 -17.06 13.40
C LEU A 29 19.27 -16.22 13.84
N ASP A 30 20.50 -16.62 13.48
CA ASP A 30 21.72 -15.83 13.74
C ASP A 30 21.61 -14.44 13.08
N GLN A 31 21.12 -14.39 11.84
CA GLN A 31 20.90 -13.13 11.13
C GLN A 31 19.87 -12.24 11.83
N TYR A 32 18.76 -12.81 12.28
CA TYR A 32 17.72 -12.06 13.00
C TYR A 32 18.24 -11.56 14.35
N GLU A 33 19.02 -12.35 15.08
CA GLU A 33 19.65 -11.90 16.34
C GLU A 33 20.61 -10.74 16.10
N TYR A 34 21.43 -10.83 15.04
CA TYR A 34 22.34 -9.75 14.67
C TYR A 34 21.57 -8.45 14.37
N LEU A 35 20.49 -8.53 13.57
CA LEU A 35 19.65 -7.37 13.25
C LEU A 35 19.00 -6.79 14.50
N MET A 36 18.54 -7.66 15.42
CA MET A 36 17.96 -7.25 16.70
C MET A 36 18.98 -6.50 17.57
N GLU A 37 20.20 -7.03 17.68
CA GLU A 37 21.28 -6.39 18.45
C GLU A 37 21.69 -5.03 17.87
N LYS A 38 21.68 -4.91 16.55
CA LYS A 38 21.97 -3.64 15.87
C LYS A 38 20.81 -2.64 15.95
N GLY A 39 19.63 -3.09 16.35
CA GLY A 39 18.43 -2.26 16.37
C GLY A 39 17.91 -1.93 14.97
N GLU A 40 18.32 -2.69 13.97
CA GLU A 40 17.91 -2.45 12.58
C GLU A 40 16.45 -2.83 12.37
N LEU A 41 15.75 -2.04 11.54
CA LEU A 41 14.36 -2.31 11.18
C LEU A 41 14.31 -3.33 10.05
N LEU A 42 13.37 -4.25 10.17
CA LEU A 42 12.98 -5.09 9.05
C LEU A 42 12.03 -4.29 8.17
N THR A 43 12.30 -4.31 6.88
CA THR A 43 11.44 -3.67 5.88
C THR A 43 10.83 -4.75 4.98
N ASP A 44 9.62 -4.52 4.53
CA ASP A 44 8.96 -5.37 3.54
C ASP A 44 8.67 -6.80 4.04
N ILE A 45 8.11 -6.91 5.26
CA ILE A 45 7.61 -8.18 5.77
C ILE A 45 6.20 -8.41 5.20
N ARG A 46 5.98 -9.55 4.58
CA ARG A 46 4.66 -9.95 4.08
C ARG A 46 4.09 -11.01 5.01
N PHE A 47 3.11 -10.62 5.82
CA PHE A 47 2.39 -11.57 6.66
C PHE A 47 1.39 -12.34 5.80
N THR A 48 1.35 -13.65 6.00
CA THR A 48 0.48 -14.55 5.20
C THR A 48 -0.91 -14.69 5.79
N GLN A 49 -1.03 -14.49 7.11
CA GLN A 49 -2.33 -14.66 7.78
C GLN A 49 -2.37 -13.94 9.13
N GLU A 50 -3.58 -13.67 9.57
CA GLU A 50 -3.85 -13.22 10.94
C GLU A 50 -4.41 -14.42 11.70
N ILE A 51 -3.74 -14.79 12.79
CA ILE A 51 -4.20 -15.88 13.66
C ILE A 51 -4.87 -15.24 14.88
N LYS A 52 -6.10 -15.60 15.12
CA LYS A 52 -6.88 -15.11 16.26
C LYS A 52 -6.09 -15.33 17.56
N GLU A 53 -5.98 -14.28 18.37
CA GLU A 53 -5.27 -14.26 19.66
C GLU A 53 -3.74 -14.35 19.58
N LYS A 54 -3.17 -14.65 18.42
CA LYS A 54 -1.70 -14.69 18.24
C LYS A 54 -1.16 -13.48 17.49
N GLY A 55 -1.90 -12.94 16.54
CA GLY A 55 -1.47 -11.80 15.73
C GLY A 55 -1.16 -12.18 14.28
N LEU A 56 -0.30 -11.39 13.65
CA LEU A 56 0.08 -11.59 12.25
C LEU A 56 1.25 -12.58 12.17
N GLN A 57 1.21 -13.45 11.16
CA GLN A 57 2.18 -14.51 10.98
C GLN A 57 2.75 -14.52 9.57
N ALA A 58 4.06 -14.75 9.48
CA ALA A 58 4.79 -14.96 8.24
C ALA A 58 5.82 -16.07 8.43
N TYR A 59 6.42 -16.52 7.34
CA TYR A 59 7.49 -17.53 7.36
C TYR A 59 8.66 -17.09 6.49
N ASP A 60 9.85 -17.35 6.98
CA ASP A 60 11.10 -17.26 6.21
C ASP A 60 11.75 -18.64 6.23
N GLY A 61 11.37 -19.48 5.27
CA GLY A 61 11.74 -20.89 5.29
C GLY A 61 11.09 -21.59 6.47
N ASP A 62 11.90 -22.21 7.33
CA ASP A 62 11.44 -22.91 8.52
C ASP A 62 11.41 -22.01 9.78
N VAL A 63 11.68 -20.70 9.62
CA VAL A 63 11.60 -19.73 10.71
C VAL A 63 10.25 -19.03 10.66
N GLN A 64 9.54 -19.03 11.79
CA GLN A 64 8.27 -18.34 11.94
C GLN A 64 8.48 -16.90 12.40
N LEU A 65 7.78 -15.96 11.77
CA LEU A 65 7.78 -14.56 12.16
C LEU A 65 6.39 -14.24 12.73
N ILE A 66 6.33 -13.77 13.97
CA ILE A 66 5.06 -13.45 14.64
C ILE A 66 5.07 -12.00 15.10
N MET A 67 4.02 -11.25 14.74
CA MET A 67 3.77 -9.96 15.34
C MET A 67 2.50 -10.05 16.19
N PRO A 68 2.62 -10.05 17.52
CA PRO A 68 1.45 -10.13 18.39
C PRO A 68 0.47 -8.99 18.13
N THR A 69 -0.82 -9.24 18.35
CA THR A 69 -1.88 -8.26 18.06
C THR A 69 -1.62 -6.91 18.75
N GLU A 70 -1.19 -6.94 19.99
CA GLU A 70 -0.86 -5.74 20.79
C GLU A 70 0.36 -4.97 20.28
N GLU A 71 1.17 -5.61 19.45
CA GLU A 71 2.38 -5.02 18.85
C GLU A 71 2.13 -4.48 17.43
N SER A 72 0.88 -4.58 16.92
CA SER A 72 0.56 -4.21 15.53
C SER A 72 0.31 -2.73 15.32
N THR A 73 0.06 -1.94 16.35
CA THR A 73 -0.19 -0.50 16.21
C THR A 73 -0.09 0.25 17.53
N LEU A 74 0.28 1.52 17.45
CA LEU A 74 0.16 2.47 18.57
C LEU A 74 -1.27 3.01 18.72
N TYR A 75 -2.06 2.99 17.64
CA TYR A 75 -3.40 3.59 17.62
C TYR A 75 -4.48 2.53 17.55
N LYS A 76 -5.26 2.43 18.61
CA LYS A 76 -6.48 1.62 18.63
C LYS A 76 -7.61 2.41 17.96
N GLY A 77 -8.30 1.78 17.03
CA GLY A 77 -9.51 2.30 16.42
C GLY A 77 -9.37 3.08 15.13
N ILE A 78 -8.20 3.60 14.79
CA ILE A 78 -7.97 4.26 13.51
C ILE A 78 -7.43 3.26 12.48
N PHE A 79 -6.46 2.47 12.90
CA PHE A 79 -5.84 1.45 12.05
C PHE A 79 -6.21 0.06 12.56
N GLY A 80 -6.72 -0.78 11.69
CA GLY A 80 -6.79 -2.22 11.94
C GLY A 80 -5.48 -2.88 11.54
N ALA A 81 -5.23 -4.09 12.02
CA ALA A 81 -4.01 -4.81 11.67
C ALA A 81 -4.02 -5.39 10.25
N THR A 82 -5.20 -5.52 9.65
CA THR A 82 -5.36 -6.19 8.36
C THR A 82 -4.60 -5.55 7.20
N TYR A 83 -4.37 -4.22 7.21
CA TYR A 83 -3.60 -3.58 6.15
C TYR A 83 -2.13 -3.99 6.16
N LEU A 84 -1.63 -4.50 7.28
CA LEU A 84 -0.25 -4.97 7.43
C LEU A 84 -0.06 -6.38 6.84
N LEU A 85 -1.15 -7.10 6.53
CA LEU A 85 -1.07 -8.44 5.92
C LEU A 85 -0.37 -8.43 4.57
N GLU A 86 -0.62 -7.41 3.74
CA GLU A 86 0.00 -7.34 2.41
C GLU A 86 1.50 -7.04 2.51
N ARG A 87 1.85 -5.99 3.26
CA ARG A 87 3.24 -5.60 3.49
C ARG A 87 3.33 -4.77 4.77
N CYS A 88 4.29 -5.10 5.62
CA CYS A 88 4.57 -4.34 6.82
C CYS A 88 5.99 -3.79 6.75
N TYR A 89 6.11 -2.50 7.00
CA TYR A 89 7.39 -1.79 6.93
C TYR A 89 7.77 -1.27 8.31
N ASN A 90 9.08 -1.11 8.52
CA ASN A 90 9.61 -0.53 9.75
C ASN A 90 9.22 -1.33 11.00
N VAL A 91 9.49 -2.63 10.96
CA VAL A 91 9.18 -3.56 12.05
C VAL A 91 10.45 -3.85 12.84
N LYS A 92 10.37 -3.81 14.16
CA LYS A 92 11.48 -4.20 15.05
C LYS A 92 11.38 -5.65 15.46
N ILE A 93 12.55 -6.29 15.59
CA ILE A 93 12.66 -7.61 16.22
C ILE A 93 12.74 -7.37 17.74
N THR A 94 11.83 -8.00 18.48
CA THR A 94 11.79 -7.87 19.94
C THR A 94 12.37 -9.09 20.67
N ARG A 95 12.29 -10.25 20.03
CA ARG A 95 12.78 -11.50 20.63
C ARG A 95 13.03 -12.55 19.54
N VAL A 96 14.09 -13.34 19.72
CA VAL A 96 14.36 -14.51 18.88
C VAL A 96 14.29 -15.74 19.79
N ASP A 97 13.44 -16.69 19.46
CA ASP A 97 13.26 -17.94 20.16
C ASP A 97 13.83 -19.07 19.31
N ARG A 98 15.02 -19.56 19.69
CA ARG A 98 15.72 -20.58 18.92
C ARG A 98 15.08 -21.96 19.00
N GLU A 99 14.50 -22.28 20.17
CA GLU A 99 13.86 -23.60 20.37
C GLU A 99 12.60 -23.73 19.51
N GLU A 100 11.79 -22.69 19.48
CA GLU A 100 10.56 -22.64 18.70
C GLU A 100 10.79 -22.16 17.26
N ARG A 101 12.01 -21.78 16.89
CA ARG A 101 12.38 -21.17 15.57
C ARG A 101 11.46 -20.01 15.25
N THR A 102 11.21 -19.15 16.24
CA THR A 102 10.24 -18.06 16.13
C THR A 102 10.92 -16.71 16.42
N VAL A 103 10.67 -15.75 15.54
CA VAL A 103 11.11 -14.36 15.70
C VAL A 103 9.88 -13.51 15.99
N TYR A 104 9.91 -12.81 17.09
CA TYR A 104 8.83 -11.91 17.51
C TYR A 104 9.10 -10.50 17.03
N LEU A 105 8.10 -9.88 16.44
CA LEU A 105 8.19 -8.58 15.77
C LEU A 105 7.27 -7.58 16.47
N SER A 106 7.62 -6.30 16.36
CA SER A 106 6.79 -5.20 16.86
C SER A 106 6.80 -4.04 15.89
N TYR A 107 5.65 -3.75 15.30
CA TYR A 107 5.39 -2.53 14.54
C TYR A 107 5.31 -1.34 15.51
N ARG A 108 4.68 -1.55 16.65
CA ARG A 108 4.52 -0.56 17.72
C ARG A 108 5.86 -0.06 18.27
N ALA A 109 6.84 -0.95 18.47
CA ALA A 109 8.18 -0.55 18.97
C ALA A 109 8.90 0.34 17.94
N ALA A 110 8.79 0.01 16.65
CA ALA A 110 9.36 0.84 15.57
C ALA A 110 8.67 2.21 15.54
N GLN A 111 7.36 2.25 15.66
CA GLN A 111 6.59 3.49 15.69
C GLN A 111 6.99 4.37 16.88
N ALA A 112 7.11 3.78 18.08
CA ALA A 112 7.49 4.53 19.29
C ALA A 112 8.86 5.19 19.16
N GLU A 113 9.79 4.54 18.48
CA GLU A 113 11.15 5.06 18.29
C GLU A 113 11.23 6.14 17.21
N TYR A 114 10.64 5.91 16.05
CA TYR A 114 10.84 6.75 14.86
C TYR A 114 9.75 7.81 14.64
N ARG A 115 8.55 7.58 15.19
CA ARG A 115 7.40 8.47 15.00
C ARG A 115 7.63 9.90 15.51
N PRO A 116 8.21 10.13 16.71
CA PRO A 116 8.38 11.50 17.20
C PRO A 116 9.23 12.38 16.28
N ALA A 117 10.35 11.85 15.78
CA ALA A 117 11.23 12.59 14.87
C ALA A 117 10.53 12.86 13.52
N ALA A 118 9.76 11.89 13.02
CA ALA A 118 8.99 12.05 11.78
C ALA A 118 7.92 13.13 11.94
N LEU A 119 7.18 13.13 13.06
CA LEU A 119 6.16 14.15 13.35
C LEU A 119 6.78 15.54 13.41
N GLU A 120 7.90 15.68 14.07
CA GLU A 120 8.62 16.97 14.19
C GLU A 120 9.03 17.48 12.80
N LYS A 121 9.55 16.60 11.94
CA LYS A 121 9.91 16.95 10.57
C LYS A 121 8.71 17.43 9.76
N ILE A 122 7.57 16.70 9.88
CA ILE A 122 6.33 17.05 9.19
C ILE A 122 5.83 18.42 9.68
N LYS A 123 5.80 18.65 10.98
CA LYS A 123 5.35 19.92 11.58
C LYS A 123 6.19 21.11 11.08
N LYS A 124 7.51 20.96 11.09
CA LYS A 124 8.45 22.00 10.60
C LYS A 124 8.23 22.30 9.12
N SER A 125 8.00 21.28 8.29
CA SER A 125 7.72 21.46 6.87
C SER A 125 6.44 22.26 6.66
N ILE A 126 5.37 21.94 7.38
CA ILE A 126 4.11 22.68 7.30
C ILE A 126 4.31 24.15 7.74
N GLU A 127 5.01 24.39 8.84
CA GLU A 127 5.29 25.73 9.35
C GLU A 127 6.13 26.57 8.38
N ALA A 128 7.04 25.93 7.67
CA ALA A 128 7.88 26.57 6.64
C ALA A 128 7.13 26.79 5.31
N GLY A 129 5.92 26.25 5.18
CA GLY A 129 5.17 26.31 3.93
C GLY A 129 5.75 25.41 2.83
N GLU A 130 6.53 24.40 3.22
CA GLU A 130 7.17 23.47 2.29
C GLU A 130 6.33 22.22 2.12
N GLU A 131 6.20 21.76 0.88
CA GLU A 131 5.51 20.50 0.59
C GLU A 131 6.47 19.33 0.79
N LEU A 132 6.19 18.50 1.78
CA LEU A 132 7.00 17.32 2.07
C LEU A 132 6.40 16.10 1.36
N GLU A 133 7.17 15.50 0.47
CA GLU A 133 6.79 14.25 -0.21
C GLU A 133 7.29 13.06 0.61
N VAL A 134 6.39 12.11 0.90
CA VAL A 134 6.67 10.94 1.74
C VAL A 134 5.93 9.71 1.22
N LYS A 135 6.38 8.53 1.61
CA LYS A 135 5.66 7.27 1.40
C LYS A 135 4.51 7.16 2.41
N ALA A 136 3.40 6.59 1.97
CA ALA A 136 2.29 6.27 2.85
C ALA A 136 1.68 4.93 2.45
N ILE A 137 1.10 4.23 3.41
CA ILE A 137 0.46 2.93 3.20
C ILE A 137 -1.06 3.15 3.22
N VAL A 138 -1.75 2.68 2.19
CA VAL A 138 -3.21 2.72 2.15
C VAL A 138 -3.75 1.80 3.26
N VAL A 139 -4.58 2.36 4.14
CA VAL A 139 -5.23 1.59 5.21
C VAL A 139 -6.61 1.14 4.78
N LEU A 140 -7.50 2.09 4.45
CA LEU A 140 -8.86 1.76 4.01
C LEU A 140 -9.50 2.96 3.29
N CYS A 141 -10.54 2.67 2.51
CA CYS A 141 -11.37 3.70 1.87
C CYS A 141 -12.61 3.98 2.73
N ARG A 142 -12.93 5.24 2.90
CA ARG A 142 -14.14 5.73 3.57
C ARG A 142 -15.09 6.33 2.52
N ASP A 143 -15.87 5.48 1.88
CA ASP A 143 -16.70 5.89 0.73
C ASP A 143 -17.74 6.95 1.06
N LEU A 144 -18.40 6.80 2.20
CA LEU A 144 -19.42 7.77 2.61
C LEU A 144 -18.86 9.18 2.80
N GLN A 145 -17.57 9.28 3.10
CA GLN A 145 -16.88 10.55 3.32
C GLN A 145 -15.94 10.93 2.17
N ASN A 146 -15.82 10.09 1.15
CA ASN A 146 -14.99 10.31 -0.05
C ASN A 146 -13.51 10.55 0.24
N TYR A 147 -12.93 9.74 1.14
CA TYR A 147 -11.48 9.80 1.40
C TYR A 147 -10.89 8.41 1.72
N ILE A 148 -9.58 8.36 1.60
CA ILE A 148 -8.76 7.19 1.93
C ILE A 148 -8.00 7.53 3.21
N VAL A 149 -7.98 6.60 4.16
CA VAL A 149 -7.09 6.69 5.32
C VAL A 149 -5.75 6.08 4.91
N VAL A 150 -4.68 6.81 5.14
CA VAL A 150 -3.32 6.32 4.90
C VAL A 150 -2.48 6.41 6.16
N ASP A 151 -1.50 5.51 6.27
CA ASP A 151 -0.50 5.50 7.33
C ASP A 151 0.77 6.14 6.77
N ILE A 152 1.06 7.36 7.18
CA ILE A 152 2.22 8.11 6.70
C ILE A 152 3.51 7.47 7.26
N LEU A 153 4.44 7.14 6.35
CA LEU A 153 5.74 6.53 6.65
C LEU A 153 5.66 5.17 7.34
N GLY A 154 4.47 4.57 7.46
CA GLY A 154 4.30 3.33 8.22
C GLY A 154 4.59 3.52 9.71
N LEU A 155 4.32 4.70 10.27
CA LEU A 155 4.62 5.03 11.67
C LEU A 155 3.34 5.35 12.48
N SER A 156 2.20 4.86 12.04
CA SER A 156 0.88 5.15 12.60
C SER A 156 0.59 6.65 12.67
N ILE A 157 1.02 7.38 11.65
CA ILE A 157 0.71 8.81 11.49
C ILE A 157 -0.49 8.92 10.54
N PRO A 158 -1.67 9.32 11.03
CA PRO A 158 -2.86 9.33 10.18
C PRO A 158 -2.82 10.40 9.09
N GLY A 159 -2.99 9.96 7.84
CA GLY A 159 -3.20 10.84 6.70
C GLY A 159 -4.61 10.65 6.15
N VAL A 160 -5.23 11.75 5.73
CA VAL A 160 -6.52 11.78 5.04
C VAL A 160 -6.24 12.20 3.59
N LEU A 161 -6.55 11.31 2.67
CA LEU A 161 -6.35 11.51 1.23
C LEU A 161 -7.73 11.58 0.57
N PRO A 162 -8.23 12.79 0.23
CA PRO A 162 -9.51 12.90 -0.45
C PRO A 162 -9.49 12.17 -1.80
N TYR A 163 -10.62 11.64 -2.23
CA TYR A 163 -10.73 10.97 -3.53
C TYR A 163 -10.30 11.89 -4.69
N SER A 164 -10.61 13.19 -4.60
CA SER A 164 -10.20 14.20 -5.59
C SER A 164 -8.68 14.39 -5.66
N GLU A 165 -7.95 13.95 -4.62
CA GLU A 165 -6.49 14.05 -4.54
C GLU A 165 -5.79 12.74 -4.90
N TRP A 166 -6.53 11.73 -5.41
CA TRP A 166 -5.96 10.43 -5.78
C TRP A 166 -5.14 10.50 -7.06
N ILE A 167 -5.71 11.08 -8.12
CA ILE A 167 -5.06 11.29 -9.44
C ILE A 167 -5.58 12.60 -10.08
N HIS A 168 -4.92 13.01 -11.14
CA HIS A 168 -5.44 14.08 -11.99
C HIS A 168 -6.65 13.54 -12.78
N GLY A 169 -7.74 14.28 -12.77
CA GLY A 169 -8.96 13.89 -13.45
C GLY A 169 -9.84 12.95 -12.63
N TYR A 170 -10.70 12.20 -13.28
CA TYR A 170 -11.69 11.34 -12.65
C TYR A 170 -11.13 9.94 -12.39
N ALA A 171 -11.17 9.51 -11.16
CA ALA A 171 -10.77 8.17 -10.78
C ALA A 171 -12.00 7.28 -10.63
N ALA A 172 -12.32 6.52 -11.66
CA ALA A 172 -13.33 5.46 -11.53
C ALA A 172 -12.78 4.35 -10.64
N ASN A 173 -13.63 3.78 -9.82
CA ASN A 173 -13.30 2.59 -9.00
C ASN A 173 -12.04 2.80 -8.14
N ILE A 174 -12.01 3.89 -7.37
CA ILE A 174 -10.87 4.21 -6.47
C ILE A 174 -10.53 3.01 -5.56
N LYS A 175 -11.52 2.29 -5.07
CA LYS A 175 -11.31 1.10 -4.21
C LYS A 175 -10.43 0.02 -4.86
N GLU A 176 -10.58 -0.16 -6.16
CA GLU A 176 -9.78 -1.15 -6.89
C GLU A 176 -8.34 -0.69 -7.06
N GLN A 177 -8.12 0.61 -7.04
CA GLN A 177 -6.79 1.22 -7.16
C GLN A 177 -6.12 1.40 -5.81
N ALA A 178 -6.90 1.79 -4.78
CA ALA A 178 -6.43 2.07 -3.41
C ALA A 178 -6.61 0.83 -2.52
N VAL A 179 -5.94 -0.24 -2.90
CA VAL A 179 -6.00 -1.51 -2.16
C VAL A 179 -5.26 -1.36 -0.83
N SER A 180 -5.87 -1.86 0.25
CA SER A 180 -5.27 -1.88 1.58
C SER A 180 -3.86 -2.50 1.55
N GLY A 181 -2.89 -1.85 2.18
CA GLY A 181 -1.49 -2.28 2.18
C GLY A 181 -0.65 -1.70 1.04
N LYS A 182 -1.28 -1.08 0.04
CA LYS A 182 -0.55 -0.47 -1.09
C LYS A 182 0.27 0.73 -0.62
N ILE A 183 1.53 0.80 -1.07
CA ILE A 183 2.40 1.94 -0.80
C ILE A 183 2.25 2.95 -1.93
N ILE A 184 2.10 4.20 -1.55
CA ILE A 184 1.94 5.33 -2.47
C ILE A 184 2.84 6.48 -2.01
N ASP A 185 3.21 7.33 -2.95
CA ASP A 185 3.84 8.61 -2.65
C ASP A 185 2.75 9.65 -2.43
N VAL A 186 2.90 10.46 -1.39
CA VAL A 186 1.97 11.55 -1.09
C VAL A 186 2.73 12.80 -0.68
N LYS A 187 2.17 13.96 -0.98
CA LYS A 187 2.62 15.25 -0.43
C LYS A 187 1.73 15.64 0.73
N ILE A 188 2.35 16.08 1.81
CA ILE A 188 1.63 16.57 2.99
C ILE A 188 1.23 18.01 2.72
N LYS A 189 -0.08 18.30 2.82
CA LYS A 189 -0.66 19.62 2.49
C LYS A 189 -0.98 20.45 3.75
N GLY A 190 -0.99 19.83 4.92
CA GLY A 190 -1.33 20.52 6.17
C GLY A 190 -2.09 19.62 7.13
N TYR A 191 -2.73 20.22 8.09
CA TYR A 191 -3.53 19.51 9.09
C TYR A 191 -4.98 19.37 8.64
N THR A 192 -5.64 18.29 9.07
CA THR A 192 -7.08 18.15 8.90
C THR A 192 -7.81 18.95 9.99
N THR A 193 -9.10 19.23 9.79
CA THR A 193 -9.95 19.91 10.78
C THR A 193 -10.11 19.11 12.09
N LYS A 194 -9.87 17.80 12.05
CA LYS A 194 -9.95 16.91 13.22
C LYS A 194 -8.60 16.66 13.87
N SER A 195 -7.57 17.35 13.43
CA SER A 195 -6.23 17.22 14.01
C SER A 195 -6.15 17.91 15.37
N THR A 196 -5.48 17.26 16.33
CA THR A 196 -5.18 17.85 17.65
C THR A 196 -3.67 17.75 17.90
N GLU A 197 -3.17 18.43 18.91
CA GLU A 197 -1.75 18.31 19.28
C GLU A 197 -1.39 16.89 19.71
N GLU A 198 -2.31 16.22 20.42
CA GLU A 198 -2.11 14.86 20.92
C GLU A 198 -2.24 13.82 19.80
N GLU A 199 -3.17 14.05 18.88
CA GLU A 199 -3.43 13.16 17.74
C GLU A 199 -3.38 13.95 16.43
N PRO A 200 -2.19 14.29 15.95
CA PRO A 200 -2.08 15.02 14.69
C PRO A 200 -2.54 14.16 13.51
N ARG A 201 -3.35 14.76 12.63
CA ARG A 201 -3.88 14.13 11.42
C ARG A 201 -3.63 15.07 10.25
N PHE A 202 -3.07 14.53 9.18
CA PHE A 202 -2.59 15.35 8.07
C PHE A 202 -3.44 15.15 6.82
N LEU A 203 -3.67 16.25 6.12
CA LEU A 203 -4.26 16.24 4.79
C LEU A 203 -3.13 15.94 3.80
N VAL A 204 -3.32 14.97 2.90
CA VAL A 204 -2.30 14.58 1.94
C VAL A 204 -2.87 14.51 0.52
N SER A 205 -1.98 14.65 -0.47
CA SER A 205 -2.31 14.54 -1.89
C SER A 205 -1.37 13.54 -2.57
N ARG A 206 -1.93 12.53 -3.22
CA ARG A 206 -1.18 11.65 -4.12
C ARG A 206 -1.08 12.28 -5.50
N ARG A 207 -2.12 13.00 -5.91
CA ARG A 207 -2.18 13.68 -7.21
C ARG A 207 -0.95 14.57 -7.45
N ASP A 208 -0.49 15.26 -6.42
CA ASP A 208 0.66 16.18 -6.53
C ASP A 208 2.00 15.44 -6.69
N CYS A 209 2.04 14.12 -6.49
CA CYS A 209 3.22 13.26 -6.72
C CYS A 209 3.18 12.57 -8.08
N VAL A 210 2.03 12.59 -8.76
CA VAL A 210 1.84 11.89 -10.04
C VAL A 210 1.94 12.90 -11.16
N LYS A 211 2.78 12.62 -12.14
CA LYS A 211 2.89 13.48 -13.32
C LYS A 211 1.54 13.55 -14.03
N SER A 212 1.08 14.75 -14.26
CA SER A 212 -0.18 14.94 -14.96
C SER A 212 -0.06 14.48 -16.41
N GLU A 213 -0.94 13.60 -16.82
CA GLU A 213 -1.02 13.17 -18.23
C GLU A 213 -1.65 14.23 -19.15
N TRP A 214 -2.13 15.31 -18.54
CA TRP A 214 -2.60 16.49 -19.29
C TRP A 214 -1.44 17.26 -19.93
N ILE A 215 -0.21 17.06 -19.46
CA ILE A 215 0.97 17.71 -20.08
C ILE A 215 1.14 17.16 -21.50
N GLY A 216 1.09 18.05 -22.50
CA GLY A 216 1.19 17.68 -23.90
C GLY A 216 -0.08 17.04 -24.48
N ILE A 217 -1.20 17.11 -23.78
CA ILE A 217 -2.46 16.47 -24.20
C ILE A 217 -2.95 17.03 -25.54
N GLU A 218 -2.76 18.33 -25.78
CA GLU A 218 -3.21 18.99 -27.02
C GLU A 218 -2.43 18.51 -28.25
N GLU A 219 -1.16 18.13 -28.03
CA GLU A 219 -0.33 17.56 -29.11
C GLU A 219 -0.72 16.11 -29.38
N ARG A 220 -1.04 15.35 -28.35
CA ARG A 220 -1.45 13.94 -28.44
C ARG A 220 -2.85 13.78 -29.00
N PHE A 221 -3.75 14.68 -28.64
CA PHE A 221 -5.17 14.64 -29.03
C PHE A 221 -5.61 16.04 -29.51
N PRO A 222 -5.24 16.41 -30.73
CA PRO A 222 -5.62 17.74 -31.26
C PRO A 222 -7.13 17.95 -31.30
N LEU A 223 -7.55 19.16 -31.11
CA LEU A 223 -8.98 19.53 -31.24
C LEU A 223 -9.54 19.04 -32.60
N HIS A 224 -10.74 18.53 -32.55
CA HIS A 224 -11.47 17.95 -33.67
C HIS A 224 -10.90 16.61 -34.18
N SER A 225 -9.84 16.06 -33.54
CA SER A 225 -9.39 14.73 -33.89
C SER A 225 -10.39 13.68 -33.40
N ASN A 226 -10.37 12.52 -34.01
CA ASN A 226 -11.15 11.37 -33.59
C ASN A 226 -10.36 10.60 -32.53
N ILE A 227 -11.00 10.36 -31.41
CA ILE A 227 -10.37 9.66 -30.25
C ILE A 227 -11.19 8.40 -29.95
N ILE A 228 -10.51 7.29 -29.79
CA ILE A 228 -11.14 6.05 -29.33
C ILE A 228 -11.19 6.09 -27.82
N ILE A 229 -12.36 5.85 -27.25
CA ILE A 229 -12.53 5.76 -25.79
C ILE A 229 -13.26 4.46 -25.44
N GLU A 230 -13.02 3.97 -24.25
CA GLU A 230 -13.78 2.89 -23.64
C GLU A 230 -14.72 3.50 -22.60
N CYS A 231 -16.01 3.26 -22.75
CA CYS A 231 -16.99 3.77 -21.81
C CYS A 231 -16.87 3.02 -20.47
N VAL A 232 -16.68 3.77 -19.38
CA VAL A 232 -16.49 3.21 -18.04
C VAL A 232 -17.76 3.35 -17.21
N GLU A 233 -18.44 4.49 -17.33
CA GLU A 233 -19.55 4.83 -16.45
C GLU A 233 -20.54 5.78 -17.14
N MET A 234 -21.80 5.70 -16.72
CA MET A 234 -22.81 6.69 -17.08
C MET A 234 -23.13 7.59 -15.90
N GLN A 235 -23.13 8.89 -16.13
CA GLN A 235 -23.62 9.86 -15.15
C GLN A 235 -24.77 10.66 -15.75
N GLY A 236 -25.98 10.24 -15.44
CA GLY A 236 -27.19 10.83 -16.05
C GLY A 236 -27.23 10.58 -17.55
N LYS A 237 -27.19 11.63 -18.34
CA LYS A 237 -27.19 11.55 -19.81
C LYS A 237 -25.79 11.58 -20.43
N ASN A 238 -24.77 11.65 -19.58
CA ASN A 238 -23.40 11.80 -20.05
C ASN A 238 -22.60 10.51 -19.81
N TRP A 239 -21.56 10.35 -20.57
CA TRP A 239 -20.69 9.19 -20.49
C TRP A 239 -19.31 9.61 -20.00
N ILE A 240 -18.77 8.79 -19.13
CA ILE A 240 -17.37 8.91 -18.73
C ILE A 240 -16.63 7.77 -19.40
N GLY A 241 -15.62 8.09 -20.19
CA GLY A 241 -14.78 7.12 -20.87
C GLY A 241 -13.32 7.30 -20.53
N LYS A 242 -12.54 6.27 -20.83
CA LYS A 242 -11.08 6.29 -20.73
C LYS A 242 -10.48 6.13 -22.10
N ILE A 243 -9.35 6.79 -22.34
CA ILE A 243 -8.57 6.61 -23.56
C ILE A 243 -7.65 5.41 -23.33
N PRO A 244 -7.71 4.36 -24.19
CA PRO A 244 -6.79 3.24 -24.04
C PRO A 244 -5.33 3.68 -24.04
N GLY A 245 -4.55 3.20 -23.09
CA GLY A 245 -3.15 3.57 -22.93
C GLY A 245 -2.91 4.89 -22.20
N VAL A 246 -3.98 5.57 -21.74
CA VAL A 246 -3.87 6.83 -21.00
C VAL A 246 -4.74 6.71 -19.73
N PRO A 247 -4.24 6.03 -18.71
CA PRO A 247 -5.10 5.58 -17.60
C PRO A 247 -5.66 6.69 -16.71
N ASN A 248 -5.02 7.84 -16.66
CA ASN A 248 -5.38 8.91 -15.72
C ASN A 248 -6.16 10.06 -16.35
N ILE A 249 -6.51 9.94 -17.64
CA ILE A 249 -7.35 10.93 -18.33
C ILE A 249 -8.74 10.33 -18.55
N SER A 250 -9.74 11.02 -18.04
CA SER A 250 -11.13 10.68 -18.30
C SER A 250 -11.71 11.64 -19.33
N VAL A 251 -12.51 11.10 -20.20
CA VAL A 251 -13.18 11.86 -21.25
C VAL A 251 -14.66 11.94 -20.92
N TYR A 252 -15.17 13.16 -20.87
CA TYR A 252 -16.58 13.42 -20.59
C TYR A 252 -17.32 13.60 -21.92
N CYS A 253 -18.23 12.70 -22.22
CA CYS A 253 -18.94 12.69 -23.51
C CYS A 253 -20.40 13.03 -23.31
N PHE A 254 -20.85 14.07 -24.02
CA PHE A 254 -22.26 14.38 -24.08
C PHE A 254 -22.94 13.37 -25.01
N TYR A 255 -23.97 12.74 -24.54
CA TYR A 255 -24.65 11.68 -25.25
C TYR A 255 -25.43 12.23 -26.49
N PRO A 256 -25.10 11.79 -27.70
CA PRO A 256 -25.96 12.08 -28.85
C PRO A 256 -27.18 11.16 -28.84
N ASN A 257 -28.35 11.70 -28.98
CA ASN A 257 -29.67 11.06 -28.78
C ASN A 257 -29.96 9.74 -29.52
N ARG A 258 -29.02 9.14 -30.22
CA ARG A 258 -29.26 7.97 -31.09
C ARG A 258 -28.39 6.75 -30.90
N LEU A 259 -27.50 6.77 -29.94
CA LEU A 259 -26.60 5.64 -29.71
C LEU A 259 -26.60 5.26 -28.23
N SER A 260 -26.79 3.99 -27.94
CA SER A 260 -26.62 3.45 -26.59
C SER A 260 -25.29 2.68 -26.56
N PRO A 261 -24.18 3.35 -26.22
CA PRO A 261 -22.93 2.59 -26.10
C PRO A 261 -23.06 1.59 -24.94
N THR A 262 -22.60 0.39 -25.16
CA THR A 262 -22.49 -0.61 -24.11
C THR A 262 -21.27 -0.29 -23.25
N THR A 263 -21.44 -0.35 -21.94
CA THR A 263 -20.32 -0.21 -20.99
C THR A 263 -19.22 -1.22 -21.36
N GLY A 264 -18.00 -0.75 -21.48
CA GLY A 264 -16.86 -1.58 -21.83
C GLY A 264 -16.56 -1.68 -23.32
N GLY A 265 -17.43 -1.15 -24.19
CA GLY A 265 -17.18 -1.16 -25.64
C GLY A 265 -16.39 0.09 -26.07
N PRO A 266 -15.54 -0.05 -27.11
CA PRO A 266 -14.86 1.11 -27.67
C PRO A 266 -15.83 1.97 -28.50
N ILE A 267 -15.73 3.27 -28.35
CA ILE A 267 -16.48 4.23 -29.16
C ILE A 267 -15.52 5.31 -29.70
N ILE A 268 -15.87 5.87 -30.83
CA ILE A 268 -15.09 6.97 -31.44
C ILE A 268 -15.84 8.29 -31.17
N ILE A 269 -15.10 9.24 -30.59
CA ILE A 269 -15.62 10.59 -30.29
C ILE A 269 -14.74 11.65 -30.91
N LYS A 270 -15.30 12.87 -31.03
CA LYS A 270 -14.54 14.05 -31.45
C LYS A 270 -14.20 14.93 -30.24
N UNK A 271 -13.01 15.28 -30.02
CA UNK A 271 -12.59 16.08 -28.91
C UNK A 271 -13.17 17.44 -29.15
N UNK A 272 -13.86 17.72 -28.39
CA UNK A 272 -14.53 18.99 -28.57
C UNK A 272 -14.00 20.01 -27.69
N UNK A 273 -13.39 19.53 -26.68
CA UNK A 273 -12.82 20.45 -25.74
C UNK A 273 -11.83 19.75 -24.86
N UNK A 274 -11.11 20.30 -24.57
CA UNK A 274 -10.16 19.84 -23.58
C UNK A 274 -10.36 20.70 -22.42
N UNK A 275 -10.91 20.30 -21.65
CA UNK A 275 -11.21 21.01 -20.46
C UNK A 275 -10.42 20.39 -19.39
N UNK A 276 -9.78 21.02 -18.95
CA UNK A 276 -8.97 20.67 -17.85
C UNK A 276 -9.74 20.90 -16.65
N UNK A 277 -9.87 20.21 -16.19
CA UNK A 277 -10.64 20.30 -15.07
C UNK A 277 -10.01 20.45 -13.85
#